data_88c7665ed3c5e7fbb864d9f27e90a89d
#
_entry.id   88c7665ed3c5e7fbb864d9f27e90a89d
#
_cell.length_a   1.000
_cell.length_b   1.000
_cell.length_c   1.000
_cell.angle_alpha   90.00
_cell.angle_beta   90.00
_cell.angle_gamma   90.00
#
_symmetry.space_group_name_H-M   'P 1'
#
loop_
_entity.id
_entity.type
_entity.pdbx_description
1 polymer ?
#
loop_
_entity_poly.entity_id
_entity_poly.type
_entity_poly.pdbx_seq_one_letter_code
_entity_poly.pdbx_strand_id
1 'polypeptide(L)'
;MALDLNHKSILVTGGTGSFGKQFVRTVFEKFPQVKRLVVFSRDELKQYEMSQEFSPAQYPAIRYFIGDVRDPQRLHRACEGIDIVIHAAALKQVPAAEYNPMECIKTNIFGAENVINAALDSGVKDVVALSTDKAAAPINLYGATKLCSDKLFVAANNMKGSRDLRFSVVRYGNVIGSRGSVVPFFLQQRHTGVLPITHPDMTRFNISLEEGVDLVLYALEHAWGGEIFVPKIPSYKITEVARAIGPECEQKIVGIRPGEKLHEAMITETDALSTVELDRYYVILPSMPTWDVEKFIQNFNGRRVPLGFYYDSANNEEWLDAEQIREEIRLHVDAEFGV
;
A
#
# COMPACT_ATOMS: atom_id res chain seq x y z
N MET A 1 13.20 -11.21 17.28
CA MET A 1 14.34 -11.48 16.36
C MET A 1 14.15 -10.54 15.18
N ALA A 2 15.22 -9.94 14.67
CA ALA A 2 15.11 -9.07 13.50
C ALA A 2 14.59 -9.86 12.28
N LEU A 3 13.78 -9.23 11.43
CA LEU A 3 13.27 -9.85 10.21
C LEU A 3 14.41 -10.38 9.33
N ASP A 4 14.34 -11.64 8.94
CA ASP A 4 15.26 -12.26 7.99
C ASP A 4 14.49 -12.97 6.88
N LEU A 5 14.61 -12.46 5.65
CA LEU A 5 14.01 -13.01 4.45
C LEU A 5 14.98 -13.89 3.64
N ASN A 6 16.24 -14.05 4.09
CA ASN A 6 17.16 -15.01 3.48
C ASN A 6 16.57 -16.42 3.58
N HIS A 7 16.78 -17.20 2.53
CA HIS A 7 16.26 -18.56 2.38
C HIS A 7 14.72 -18.70 2.33
N LYS A 8 13.97 -17.57 2.30
CA LYS A 8 12.51 -17.55 2.15
C LYS A 8 12.09 -17.53 0.69
N SER A 9 10.92 -18.09 0.40
CA SER A 9 10.23 -18.00 -0.88
C SER A 9 9.09 -16.99 -0.76
N ILE A 10 9.11 -15.94 -1.57
CA ILE A 10 8.19 -14.81 -1.49
C ILE A 10 7.43 -14.70 -2.80
N LEU A 11 6.12 -14.45 -2.75
CA LEU A 11 5.28 -14.14 -3.90
C LEU A 11 4.72 -12.73 -3.74
N VAL A 12 4.85 -11.90 -4.80
CA VAL A 12 4.31 -10.54 -4.85
C VAL A 12 3.28 -10.46 -5.95
N THR A 13 1.99 -10.35 -5.58
CA THR A 13 0.94 -10.09 -6.56
C THR A 13 0.95 -8.61 -6.97
N GLY A 14 0.67 -8.31 -8.24
CA GLY A 14 0.86 -6.95 -8.73
C GLY A 14 2.33 -6.50 -8.77
N GLY A 15 3.25 -7.45 -8.76
CA GLY A 15 4.68 -7.23 -8.59
C GLY A 15 5.35 -6.38 -9.67
N THR A 16 4.71 -6.15 -10.83
CA THR A 16 5.21 -5.23 -11.87
C THR A 16 4.78 -3.77 -11.66
N GLY A 17 4.00 -3.49 -10.62
CA GLY A 17 3.65 -2.12 -10.22
C GLY A 17 4.81 -1.37 -9.54
N SER A 18 4.64 -0.06 -9.29
CA SER A 18 5.68 0.76 -8.65
C SER A 18 6.12 0.17 -7.30
N PHE A 19 5.17 -0.16 -6.43
CA PHE A 19 5.47 -0.82 -5.16
C PHE A 19 6.20 -2.16 -5.35
N GLY A 20 5.70 -3.02 -6.27
CA GLY A 20 6.29 -4.34 -6.49
C GLY A 20 7.74 -4.28 -6.97
N LYS A 21 8.06 -3.34 -7.85
CA LYS A 21 9.44 -3.09 -8.30
C LYS A 21 10.34 -2.64 -7.14
N GLN A 22 9.88 -1.71 -6.33
CA GLN A 22 10.63 -1.24 -5.16
C GLN A 22 10.81 -2.35 -4.13
N PHE A 23 9.77 -3.13 -3.86
CA PHE A 23 9.87 -4.29 -2.95
C PHE A 23 10.91 -5.31 -3.44
N VAL A 24 10.91 -5.65 -4.73
CA VAL A 24 11.90 -6.57 -5.33
C VAL A 24 13.32 -6.03 -5.17
N ARG A 25 13.54 -4.73 -5.44
CA ARG A 25 14.84 -4.08 -5.26
C ARG A 25 15.30 -4.17 -3.82
N THR A 26 14.47 -3.74 -2.87
CA THR A 26 14.77 -3.76 -1.43
C THR A 26 15.07 -5.16 -0.91
N VAL A 27 14.32 -6.18 -1.39
CA VAL A 27 14.58 -7.58 -0.98
C VAL A 27 15.94 -8.05 -1.47
N PHE A 28 16.32 -7.78 -2.71
CA PHE A 28 17.64 -8.18 -3.22
C PHE A 28 18.80 -7.43 -2.56
N GLU A 29 18.59 -6.17 -2.18
CA GLU A 29 19.58 -5.35 -1.48
C GLU A 29 19.78 -5.79 -0.03
N LYS A 30 18.67 -5.95 0.72
CA LYS A 30 18.71 -6.26 2.15
C LYS A 30 18.86 -7.75 2.44
N PHE A 31 18.36 -8.64 1.55
CA PHE A 31 18.32 -10.11 1.73
C PHE A 31 18.83 -10.85 0.50
N PRO A 32 20.13 -10.75 0.17
CA PRO A 32 20.70 -11.29 -1.07
C PRO A 32 20.61 -12.81 -1.20
N GLN A 33 20.33 -13.53 -0.11
CA GLN A 33 20.17 -14.99 -0.10
C GLN A 33 18.69 -15.43 -0.09
N VAL A 34 17.77 -14.55 -0.51
CA VAL A 34 16.36 -14.93 -0.71
C VAL A 34 16.28 -16.15 -1.63
N LYS A 35 15.53 -17.18 -1.22
CA LYS A 35 15.49 -18.46 -1.96
C LYS A 35 14.75 -18.33 -3.29
N ARG A 36 13.61 -17.62 -3.29
CA ARG A 36 12.77 -17.43 -4.46
C ARG A 36 11.93 -16.17 -4.29
N LEU A 37 11.90 -15.32 -5.31
CA LEU A 37 11.07 -14.11 -5.35
C LEU A 37 10.22 -14.15 -6.62
N VAL A 38 8.93 -14.43 -6.44
CA VAL A 38 7.97 -14.60 -7.54
C VAL A 38 7.23 -13.27 -7.78
N VAL A 39 7.42 -12.70 -8.96
CA VAL A 39 6.66 -11.56 -9.48
C VAL A 39 5.43 -12.10 -10.20
N PHE A 40 4.25 -11.93 -9.61
CA PHE A 40 2.97 -12.40 -10.16
C PHE A 40 2.16 -11.23 -10.70
N SER A 41 1.91 -11.19 -12.00
CA SER A 41 1.09 -10.15 -12.65
C SER A 41 0.49 -10.62 -13.97
N ARG A 42 -0.54 -9.90 -14.46
CA ARG A 42 -1.24 -10.23 -15.70
C ARG A 42 -0.50 -9.76 -16.95
N ASP A 43 0.27 -8.70 -16.80
CA ASP A 43 0.84 -7.91 -17.90
C ASP A 43 2.20 -8.48 -18.30
N GLU A 44 2.25 -9.18 -19.44
CA GLU A 44 3.45 -9.78 -20.00
C GLU A 44 4.51 -8.72 -20.33
N LEU A 45 4.10 -7.60 -20.94
CA LEU A 45 5.03 -6.54 -21.36
C LEU A 45 5.73 -5.92 -20.15
N LYS A 46 4.98 -5.63 -19.07
CA LYS A 46 5.58 -5.11 -17.84
C LYS A 46 6.50 -6.12 -17.15
N GLN A 47 6.21 -7.43 -17.26
CA GLN A 47 7.14 -8.46 -16.79
C GLN A 47 8.42 -8.49 -17.62
N TYR A 48 8.29 -8.39 -18.94
CA TYR A 48 9.44 -8.29 -19.83
C TYR A 48 10.29 -7.04 -19.53
N GLU A 49 9.68 -5.85 -19.43
CA GLU A 49 10.38 -4.61 -19.06
C GLU A 49 11.11 -4.77 -17.70
N MET A 50 10.45 -5.33 -16.70
CA MET A 50 11.04 -5.55 -15.39
C MET A 50 12.19 -6.57 -15.44
N SER A 51 12.13 -7.56 -16.32
CA SER A 51 13.19 -8.55 -16.51
C SER A 51 14.46 -7.98 -17.13
N GLN A 52 14.41 -6.82 -17.76
CA GLN A 52 15.60 -6.11 -18.24
C GLN A 52 16.37 -5.47 -17.07
N GLU A 53 15.66 -5.04 -16.03
CA GLU A 53 16.24 -4.48 -14.80
C GLU A 53 16.66 -5.59 -13.82
N PHE A 54 15.79 -6.58 -13.60
CA PHE A 54 15.99 -7.71 -12.68
C PHE A 54 16.04 -9.02 -13.47
N SER A 55 17.13 -9.22 -14.23
CA SER A 55 17.26 -10.41 -15.07
C SER A 55 17.52 -11.67 -14.22
N PRO A 56 16.93 -12.84 -14.58
CA PRO A 56 17.23 -14.09 -13.89
C PRO A 56 18.72 -14.52 -13.93
N ALA A 57 19.49 -13.99 -14.90
CA ALA A 57 20.94 -14.22 -14.97
C ALA A 57 21.67 -13.47 -13.85
N GLN A 58 21.26 -12.27 -13.52
CA GLN A 58 21.84 -11.45 -12.46
C GLN A 58 21.22 -11.75 -11.08
N TYR A 59 19.92 -12.05 -11.07
CA TYR A 59 19.12 -12.34 -9.87
C TYR A 59 18.52 -13.75 -9.96
N PRO A 60 19.29 -14.83 -9.71
CA PRO A 60 18.83 -16.22 -9.94
C PRO A 60 17.59 -16.62 -9.12
N ALA A 61 17.29 -15.91 -8.04
CA ALA A 61 16.11 -16.15 -7.22
C ALA A 61 14.80 -15.62 -7.83
N ILE A 62 14.83 -14.68 -8.82
CA ILE A 62 13.61 -14.08 -9.37
C ILE A 62 12.88 -15.08 -10.29
N ARG A 63 11.56 -15.01 -10.25
CA ARG A 63 10.66 -15.75 -11.15
C ARG A 63 9.53 -14.84 -11.61
N TYR A 64 9.24 -14.86 -12.89
CA TYR A 64 8.17 -14.11 -13.50
C TYR A 64 7.01 -15.05 -13.82
N PHE A 65 5.89 -14.89 -13.10
CA PHE A 65 4.69 -15.70 -13.28
C PHE A 65 3.56 -14.85 -13.85
N ILE A 66 3.20 -15.11 -15.10
CA ILE A 66 1.97 -14.53 -15.68
C ILE A 66 0.76 -15.20 -15.03
N GLY A 67 -0.13 -14.37 -14.49
CA GLY A 67 -1.35 -14.83 -13.87
C GLY A 67 -2.22 -13.68 -13.35
N ASP A 68 -3.49 -13.97 -13.18
CA ASP A 68 -4.51 -13.05 -12.67
C ASP A 68 -4.93 -13.49 -11.26
N VAL A 69 -5.05 -12.56 -10.32
CA VAL A 69 -5.57 -12.86 -8.97
C VAL A 69 -7.03 -13.33 -8.97
N ARG A 70 -7.75 -13.10 -10.07
CA ARG A 70 -9.11 -13.62 -10.29
C ARG A 70 -9.15 -15.10 -10.64
N ASP A 71 -8.00 -15.70 -10.96
CA ASP A 71 -7.87 -17.13 -11.26
C ASP A 71 -7.36 -17.89 -10.03
N PRO A 72 -8.26 -18.58 -9.27
CA PRO A 72 -7.89 -19.28 -8.06
C PRO A 72 -6.95 -20.46 -8.33
N GLN A 73 -7.08 -21.14 -9.47
CA GLN A 73 -6.23 -22.29 -9.81
C GLN A 73 -4.80 -21.83 -10.09
N ARG A 74 -4.64 -20.72 -10.81
CA ARG A 74 -3.33 -20.13 -11.10
C ARG A 74 -2.65 -19.62 -9.83
N LEU A 75 -3.39 -18.97 -8.93
CA LEU A 75 -2.88 -18.53 -7.62
C LEU A 75 -2.44 -19.69 -6.75
N HIS A 76 -3.27 -20.72 -6.63
CA HIS A 76 -2.94 -21.92 -5.86
C HIS A 76 -1.61 -22.51 -6.35
N ARG A 77 -1.46 -22.68 -7.67
CA ARG A 77 -0.21 -23.16 -8.27
C ARG A 77 0.97 -22.21 -8.04
N ALA A 78 0.73 -20.91 -8.03
CA ALA A 78 1.79 -19.92 -7.79
C ALA A 78 2.24 -19.88 -6.32
N CYS A 79 1.37 -20.20 -5.37
CA CYS A 79 1.64 -20.24 -3.94
C CYS A 79 2.35 -21.53 -3.50
N GLU A 80 2.53 -22.52 -4.38
CA GLU A 80 3.20 -23.79 -4.04
C GLU A 80 4.64 -23.56 -3.59
N GLY A 81 4.94 -23.94 -2.34
CA GLY A 81 6.27 -23.76 -1.71
C GLY A 81 6.66 -22.29 -1.50
N ILE A 82 5.68 -21.39 -1.31
CA ILE A 82 5.85 -20.00 -0.90
C ILE A 82 5.71 -19.89 0.62
N ASP A 83 6.62 -19.16 1.25
CA ASP A 83 6.59 -18.86 2.68
C ASP A 83 5.78 -17.60 2.96
N ILE A 84 5.91 -16.57 2.10
CA ILE A 84 5.38 -15.21 2.31
C ILE A 84 4.66 -14.72 1.06
N VAL A 85 3.47 -14.13 1.22
CA VAL A 85 2.74 -13.47 0.14
C VAL A 85 2.57 -11.98 0.45
N ILE A 86 2.97 -11.13 -0.50
CA ILE A 86 2.69 -9.70 -0.49
C ILE A 86 1.60 -9.43 -1.54
N HIS A 87 0.42 -9.03 -1.07
CA HIS A 87 -0.72 -8.79 -1.95
C HIS A 87 -0.85 -7.31 -2.30
N ALA A 88 -0.28 -6.92 -3.46
CA ALA A 88 -0.32 -5.54 -3.97
C ALA A 88 -1.18 -5.39 -5.25
N ALA A 89 -1.77 -6.47 -5.75
CA ALA A 89 -2.62 -6.42 -6.94
C ALA A 89 -3.98 -5.77 -6.62
N ALA A 90 -4.31 -4.69 -7.32
CA ALA A 90 -5.62 -4.03 -7.23
C ALA A 90 -5.91 -3.20 -8.48
N LEU A 91 -7.19 -2.96 -8.76
CA LEU A 91 -7.66 -1.85 -9.59
C LEU A 91 -7.85 -0.64 -8.68
N LYS A 92 -7.14 0.47 -8.94
CA LYS A 92 -7.09 1.63 -8.04
C LYS A 92 -7.58 2.95 -8.64
N GLN A 93 -7.82 3.00 -9.94
CA GLN A 93 -8.27 4.21 -10.61
C GLN A 93 -9.77 4.42 -10.37
N VAL A 94 -10.13 5.46 -9.60
CA VAL A 94 -11.51 5.71 -9.18
C VAL A 94 -12.46 5.81 -10.37
N PRO A 95 -12.22 6.64 -11.41
CA PRO A 95 -13.15 6.73 -12.55
C PRO A 95 -13.31 5.40 -13.30
N ALA A 96 -12.23 4.62 -13.43
CA ALA A 96 -12.28 3.32 -14.09
C ALA A 96 -13.06 2.28 -13.26
N ALA A 97 -12.94 2.33 -11.93
CA ALA A 97 -13.67 1.47 -11.02
C ALA A 97 -15.18 1.77 -11.04
N GLU A 98 -15.55 3.05 -11.01
CA GLU A 98 -16.97 3.47 -11.10
C GLU A 98 -17.60 3.06 -12.44
N TYR A 99 -16.84 3.15 -13.54
CA TYR A 99 -17.33 2.76 -14.87
C TYR A 99 -17.39 1.24 -15.05
N ASN A 100 -16.49 0.48 -14.42
CA ASN A 100 -16.39 -0.99 -14.51
C ASN A 100 -16.52 -1.66 -13.13
N PRO A 101 -17.65 -1.53 -12.43
CA PRO A 101 -17.78 -1.90 -11.03
C PRO A 101 -17.47 -3.38 -10.76
N MET A 102 -17.98 -4.29 -11.59
CA MET A 102 -17.76 -5.73 -11.40
C MET A 102 -16.30 -6.14 -11.60
N GLU A 103 -15.56 -5.49 -12.50
CA GLU A 103 -14.14 -5.79 -12.69
C GLU A 103 -13.30 -5.33 -11.47
N CYS A 104 -13.69 -4.20 -10.85
CA CYS A 104 -13.11 -3.74 -9.59
C CYS A 104 -13.40 -4.72 -8.45
N ILE A 105 -14.65 -5.15 -8.28
CA ILE A 105 -15.08 -6.13 -7.27
C ILE A 105 -14.35 -7.46 -7.47
N LYS A 106 -14.35 -8.01 -8.68
CA LYS A 106 -13.67 -9.27 -8.99
C LYS A 106 -12.17 -9.21 -8.68
N THR A 107 -11.51 -8.09 -8.97
CA THR A 107 -10.07 -7.96 -8.74
C THR A 107 -9.76 -7.72 -7.26
N ASN A 108 -10.44 -6.76 -6.62
CA ASN A 108 -10.08 -6.29 -5.30
C ASN A 108 -10.69 -7.13 -4.17
N ILE A 109 -11.88 -7.72 -4.38
CA ILE A 109 -12.57 -8.54 -3.37
C ILE A 109 -12.34 -10.03 -3.64
N PHE A 110 -12.80 -10.56 -4.79
CA PHE A 110 -12.60 -11.98 -5.08
C PHE A 110 -11.13 -12.34 -5.29
N GLY A 111 -10.32 -11.41 -5.84
CA GLY A 111 -8.87 -11.60 -5.91
C GLY A 111 -8.23 -11.70 -4.53
N ALA A 112 -8.67 -10.91 -3.55
CA ALA A 112 -8.23 -11.03 -2.16
C ALA A 112 -8.65 -12.37 -1.54
N GLU A 113 -9.90 -12.79 -1.72
CA GLU A 113 -10.40 -14.10 -1.28
C GLU A 113 -9.58 -15.24 -1.88
N ASN A 114 -9.30 -15.21 -3.18
CA ASN A 114 -8.49 -16.22 -3.86
C ASN A 114 -7.06 -16.30 -3.28
N VAL A 115 -6.44 -15.14 -2.96
CA VAL A 115 -5.12 -15.11 -2.30
C VAL A 115 -5.19 -15.74 -0.91
N ILE A 116 -6.23 -15.45 -0.13
CA ILE A 116 -6.45 -16.02 1.20
C ILE A 116 -6.57 -17.55 1.10
N ASN A 117 -7.43 -18.05 0.20
CA ASN A 117 -7.65 -19.48 0.00
C ASN A 117 -6.36 -20.17 -0.46
N ALA A 118 -5.65 -19.61 -1.44
CA ALA A 118 -4.38 -20.16 -1.91
C ALA A 118 -3.33 -20.21 -0.77
N ALA A 119 -3.26 -19.19 0.08
CA ALA A 119 -2.34 -19.15 1.22
C ALA A 119 -2.69 -20.22 2.29
N LEU A 120 -3.99 -20.38 2.60
CA LEU A 120 -4.48 -21.40 3.54
C LEU A 120 -4.14 -22.83 3.08
N ASP A 121 -4.19 -23.08 1.77
CA ASP A 121 -4.00 -24.41 1.19
C ASP A 121 -2.54 -24.75 0.86
N SER A 122 -1.66 -23.75 0.73
CA SER A 122 -0.28 -23.95 0.24
C SER A 122 0.81 -23.87 1.32
N GLY A 123 0.44 -23.76 2.60
CA GLY A 123 1.40 -23.73 3.71
C GLY A 123 2.17 -22.41 3.84
N VAL A 124 1.64 -21.32 3.31
CA VAL A 124 2.15 -19.96 3.51
C VAL A 124 2.17 -19.62 5.01
N LYS A 125 3.16 -18.86 5.45
CA LYS A 125 3.32 -18.45 6.85
C LYS A 125 2.83 -17.03 7.13
N ASP A 126 3.08 -16.12 6.20
CA ASP A 126 2.74 -14.72 6.36
C ASP A 126 2.13 -14.16 5.07
N VAL A 127 1.04 -13.41 5.23
CA VAL A 127 0.42 -12.64 4.15
C VAL A 127 0.27 -11.20 4.60
N VAL A 128 0.87 -10.27 3.85
CA VAL A 128 0.67 -8.84 4.05
C VAL A 128 -0.08 -8.27 2.85
N ALA A 129 -1.25 -7.71 3.09
CA ALA A 129 -2.06 -7.06 2.06
C ALA A 129 -1.90 -5.54 2.12
N LEU A 130 -1.70 -4.92 0.95
CA LEU A 130 -1.62 -3.48 0.83
C LEU A 130 -3.03 -2.88 0.77
N SER A 131 -3.29 -1.88 1.59
CA SER A 131 -4.51 -1.08 1.63
C SER A 131 -4.24 0.41 1.33
N THR A 132 -5.21 1.26 1.58
CA THR A 132 -5.19 2.67 1.22
C THR A 132 -6.03 3.49 2.22
N ASP A 133 -5.69 4.77 2.37
CA ASP A 133 -6.51 5.78 3.05
C ASP A 133 -7.97 5.83 2.55
N LYS A 134 -8.19 5.48 1.28
CA LYS A 134 -9.54 5.46 0.68
C LYS A 134 -10.44 4.33 1.19
N ALA A 135 -9.86 3.34 1.88
CA ALA A 135 -10.60 2.27 2.57
C ALA A 135 -11.23 2.76 3.89
N ALA A 136 -10.69 3.82 4.50
CA ALA A 136 -11.27 4.45 5.69
C ALA A 136 -12.43 5.37 5.27
N ALA A 137 -13.65 5.14 5.77
CA ALA A 137 -14.88 5.87 5.40
C ALA A 137 -15.01 6.09 3.87
N PRO A 138 -15.12 5.02 3.07
CA PRO A 138 -15.08 5.09 1.61
C PRO A 138 -16.28 5.87 1.03
N ILE A 139 -16.02 6.73 0.04
CA ILE A 139 -17.05 7.46 -0.73
C ILE A 139 -17.06 7.08 -2.21
N ASN A 140 -16.22 6.12 -2.61
CA ASN A 140 -16.13 5.60 -3.97
C ASN A 140 -15.96 4.07 -3.96
N LEU A 141 -16.22 3.44 -5.10
CA LEU A 141 -16.18 1.98 -5.22
C LEU A 141 -14.78 1.40 -4.95
N TYR A 142 -13.72 2.08 -5.40
CA TYR A 142 -12.35 1.63 -5.11
C TYR A 142 -12.12 1.52 -3.60
N GLY A 143 -12.42 2.57 -2.84
CA GLY A 143 -12.31 2.57 -1.38
C GLY A 143 -13.18 1.49 -0.73
N ALA A 144 -14.44 1.34 -1.17
CA ALA A 144 -15.35 0.31 -0.66
C ALA A 144 -14.81 -1.10 -0.90
N THR A 145 -14.28 -1.39 -2.10
CA THR A 145 -13.66 -2.70 -2.39
C THR A 145 -12.40 -2.96 -1.57
N LYS A 146 -11.61 -1.91 -1.28
CA LYS A 146 -10.42 -2.05 -0.42
C LYS A 146 -10.81 -2.25 1.05
N LEU A 147 -11.87 -1.60 1.54
CA LEU A 147 -12.41 -1.89 2.86
C LEU A 147 -12.88 -3.35 2.97
N CYS A 148 -13.60 -3.87 1.96
CA CYS A 148 -13.97 -5.28 1.93
C CYS A 148 -12.74 -6.20 1.96
N SER A 149 -11.72 -5.91 1.15
CA SER A 149 -10.46 -6.64 1.14
C SER A 149 -9.78 -6.62 2.53
N ASP A 150 -9.69 -5.47 3.20
CA ASP A 150 -9.12 -5.35 4.53
C ASP A 150 -9.86 -6.27 5.53
N LYS A 151 -11.19 -6.25 5.51
CA LYS A 151 -12.02 -7.11 6.37
C LYS A 151 -11.82 -8.59 6.09
N LEU A 152 -11.65 -9.00 4.81
CA LEU A 152 -11.37 -10.38 4.43
C LEU A 152 -10.01 -10.85 5.00
N PHE A 153 -8.94 -10.08 4.83
CA PHE A 153 -7.62 -10.45 5.35
C PHE A 153 -7.59 -10.47 6.88
N VAL A 154 -8.22 -9.52 7.56
CA VAL A 154 -8.33 -9.52 9.02
C VAL A 154 -9.08 -10.77 9.50
N ALA A 155 -10.24 -11.07 8.90
CA ALA A 155 -11.09 -12.22 9.27
C ALA A 155 -10.45 -13.57 8.93
N ALA A 156 -9.56 -13.65 7.94
CA ALA A 156 -8.88 -14.88 7.54
C ALA A 156 -8.07 -15.53 8.67
N ASN A 157 -7.64 -14.75 9.67
CA ASN A 157 -6.98 -15.27 10.87
C ASN A 157 -7.88 -16.20 11.69
N ASN A 158 -9.21 -16.03 11.62
CA ASN A 158 -10.17 -16.92 12.29
C ASN A 158 -10.41 -18.23 11.51
N MET A 159 -10.04 -18.27 10.22
CA MET A 159 -10.24 -19.43 9.34
C MET A 159 -9.01 -20.34 9.28
N LYS A 160 -7.86 -19.91 9.75
CA LYS A 160 -6.60 -20.65 9.62
C LYS A 160 -6.53 -21.95 10.44
N GLY A 161 -7.39 -22.13 11.43
CA GLY A 161 -7.34 -23.28 12.34
C GLY A 161 -5.99 -23.36 13.06
N SER A 162 -5.36 -24.53 13.07
CA SER A 162 -4.04 -24.77 13.69
C SER A 162 -2.84 -24.40 12.78
N ARG A 163 -3.07 -23.82 11.60
CA ARG A 163 -1.98 -23.44 10.68
C ARG A 163 -1.15 -22.31 11.28
N ASP A 164 0.15 -22.44 11.15
CA ASP A 164 1.10 -21.36 11.45
C ASP A 164 1.11 -20.35 10.28
N LEU A 165 0.06 -19.54 10.22
CA LEU A 165 -0.19 -18.56 9.17
C LEU A 165 -0.77 -17.30 9.80
N ARG A 166 -0.27 -16.13 9.39
CA ARG A 166 -0.75 -14.81 9.80
C ARG A 166 -1.12 -13.98 8.60
N PHE A 167 -2.26 -13.30 8.70
CA PHE A 167 -2.69 -12.29 7.74
C PHE A 167 -2.65 -10.93 8.43
N SER A 168 -2.04 -9.95 7.81
CA SER A 168 -2.04 -8.56 8.25
C SER A 168 -2.23 -7.62 7.07
N VAL A 169 -2.56 -6.37 7.37
CA VAL A 169 -2.81 -5.32 6.37
C VAL A 169 -1.91 -4.12 6.67
N VAL A 170 -1.42 -3.47 5.64
CA VAL A 170 -0.78 -2.16 5.73
C VAL A 170 -1.63 -1.13 5.01
N ARG A 171 -1.96 -0.01 5.68
CA ARG A 171 -2.79 1.06 5.14
C ARG A 171 -1.97 2.34 5.12
N TYR A 172 -1.79 2.94 3.94
CA TYR A 172 -1.07 4.19 3.78
C TYR A 172 -1.72 5.09 2.72
N GLY A 173 -1.28 6.34 2.68
CA GLY A 173 -1.83 7.37 1.80
C GLY A 173 -1.25 7.38 0.39
N ASN A 174 -1.13 8.57 -0.17
CA ASN A 174 -0.62 8.75 -1.52
C ASN A 174 0.90 8.52 -1.56
N VAL A 175 1.32 7.63 -2.46
CA VAL A 175 2.75 7.42 -2.72
C VAL A 175 3.23 8.46 -3.71
N ILE A 176 4.24 9.26 -3.31
CA ILE A 176 4.83 10.30 -4.16
C ILE A 176 5.37 9.70 -5.46
N GLY A 177 5.18 10.38 -6.58
CA GLY A 177 5.66 9.92 -7.89
C GLY A 177 5.00 8.66 -8.44
N SER A 178 4.01 8.06 -7.74
CA SER A 178 3.34 6.88 -8.26
C SER A 178 2.59 7.19 -9.57
N ARG A 179 2.52 6.19 -10.48
CA ARG A 179 1.85 6.36 -11.78
C ARG A 179 0.41 6.84 -11.63
N GLY A 180 0.06 7.94 -12.32
CA GLY A 180 -1.26 8.55 -12.30
C GLY A 180 -1.54 9.40 -11.04
N SER A 181 -0.53 9.71 -10.23
CA SER A 181 -0.64 10.66 -9.11
C SER A 181 -0.40 12.11 -9.56
N VAL A 182 -0.67 13.04 -8.64
CA VAL A 182 -0.62 14.49 -8.91
C VAL A 182 0.77 14.99 -9.30
N VAL A 183 1.84 14.46 -8.69
CA VAL A 183 3.21 14.92 -8.96
C VAL A 183 3.62 14.66 -10.42
N PRO A 184 3.59 13.42 -10.96
CA PRO A 184 3.86 13.19 -12.38
C PRO A 184 2.94 13.98 -13.32
N PHE A 185 1.67 14.15 -12.94
CA PHE A 185 0.72 14.93 -13.72
C PHE A 185 1.10 16.41 -13.78
N PHE A 186 1.46 17.04 -12.67
CA PHE A 186 1.89 18.44 -12.64
C PHE A 186 3.23 18.64 -13.34
N LEU A 187 4.17 17.72 -13.20
CA LEU A 187 5.44 17.75 -13.97
C LEU A 187 5.20 17.77 -15.48
N GLN A 188 4.22 17.01 -15.96
CA GLN A 188 3.83 17.03 -17.37
C GLN A 188 3.07 18.30 -17.76
N GLN A 189 2.31 18.93 -16.86
CA GLN A 189 1.49 20.10 -17.16
C GLN A 189 2.24 21.43 -17.03
N ARG A 190 3.33 21.49 -16.25
CA ARG A 190 4.03 22.75 -15.95
C ARG A 190 4.44 23.56 -17.19
N HIS A 191 4.75 22.89 -18.30
CA HIS A 191 5.12 23.57 -19.55
C HIS A 191 3.97 24.39 -20.17
N THR A 192 2.72 24.15 -19.78
CA THR A 192 1.55 24.90 -20.25
C THR A 192 1.38 26.24 -19.53
N GLY A 193 2.11 26.47 -18.43
CA GLY A 193 1.97 27.65 -17.57
C GLY A 193 0.73 27.61 -16.68
N VAL A 194 -0.07 26.53 -16.69
CA VAL A 194 -1.29 26.39 -15.89
C VAL A 194 -1.35 25.03 -15.19
N LEU A 195 -1.54 25.02 -13.87
CA LEU A 195 -1.74 23.81 -13.10
C LEU A 195 -3.18 23.72 -12.58
N PRO A 196 -3.93 22.65 -12.91
CA PRO A 196 -5.31 22.49 -12.48
C PRO A 196 -5.38 22.05 -11.01
N ILE A 197 -5.99 22.87 -10.16
CA ILE A 197 -6.19 22.61 -8.74
C ILE A 197 -7.62 22.16 -8.50
N THR A 198 -7.81 20.97 -7.92
CA THR A 198 -9.16 20.46 -7.60
C THR A 198 -9.86 21.30 -6.55
N HIS A 199 -9.16 21.65 -5.47
CA HIS A 199 -9.67 22.54 -4.42
C HIS A 199 -8.47 23.12 -3.63
N PRO A 200 -8.45 24.40 -3.25
CA PRO A 200 -7.32 25.02 -2.56
C PRO A 200 -7.04 24.41 -1.16
N ASP A 201 -8.07 23.94 -0.48
CA ASP A 201 -7.94 23.31 0.84
C ASP A 201 -7.74 21.79 0.79
N MET A 202 -7.61 21.19 -0.41
CA MET A 202 -7.44 19.75 -0.55
C MET A 202 -6.08 19.32 0.01
N THR A 203 -6.12 18.32 0.90
CA THR A 203 -4.93 17.75 1.52
C THR A 203 -4.78 16.27 1.19
N ARG A 204 -3.56 15.78 1.24
CA ARG A 204 -3.22 14.36 1.08
C ARG A 204 -2.07 14.00 2.02
N PHE A 205 -2.02 12.74 2.41
CA PHE A 205 -0.84 12.16 3.05
C PHE A 205 0.26 11.93 2.01
N ASN A 206 1.52 11.97 2.45
CA ASN A 206 2.69 11.67 1.63
C ASN A 206 3.46 10.48 2.19
N ILE A 207 3.83 9.56 1.31
CA ILE A 207 4.76 8.47 1.64
C ILE A 207 5.60 8.15 0.41
N SER A 208 6.88 7.81 0.61
CA SER A 208 7.74 7.30 -0.46
C SER A 208 7.47 5.80 -0.72
N LEU A 209 7.99 5.28 -1.83
CA LEU A 209 7.93 3.83 -2.12
C LEU A 209 8.74 3.03 -1.11
N GLU A 210 9.89 3.56 -0.71
CA GLU A 210 10.80 2.97 0.27
C GLU A 210 10.12 2.83 1.62
N GLU A 211 9.50 3.89 2.14
CA GLU A 211 8.73 3.85 3.39
C GLU A 211 7.54 2.89 3.32
N GLY A 212 6.86 2.83 2.16
CA GLY A 212 5.79 1.86 1.93
C GLY A 212 6.29 0.41 1.99
N VAL A 213 7.50 0.13 1.49
CA VAL A 213 8.16 -1.18 1.61
C VAL A 213 8.60 -1.44 3.06
N ASP A 214 9.20 -0.46 3.73
CA ASP A 214 9.61 -0.60 5.14
C ASP A 214 8.42 -0.87 6.05
N LEU A 215 7.24 -0.29 5.80
CA LEU A 215 6.00 -0.61 6.51
C LEU A 215 5.58 -2.07 6.31
N VAL A 216 5.72 -2.62 5.09
CA VAL A 216 5.44 -4.04 4.83
C VAL A 216 6.43 -4.94 5.55
N LEU A 217 7.73 -4.61 5.55
CA LEU A 217 8.76 -5.35 6.29
C LEU A 217 8.50 -5.28 7.81
N TYR A 218 8.10 -4.12 8.32
CA TYR A 218 7.68 -3.97 9.71
C TYR A 218 6.48 -4.85 10.07
N ALA A 219 5.46 -4.89 9.22
CA ALA A 219 4.30 -5.76 9.42
C ALA A 219 4.69 -7.25 9.41
N LEU A 220 5.58 -7.69 8.50
CA LEU A 220 6.10 -9.06 8.49
C LEU A 220 6.82 -9.44 9.79
N GLU A 221 7.57 -8.50 10.36
CA GLU A 221 8.32 -8.73 11.60
C GLU A 221 7.42 -8.77 12.84
N HIS A 222 6.40 -7.91 12.89
CA HIS A 222 5.71 -7.56 14.12
C HIS A 222 4.24 -8.02 14.21
N ALA A 223 3.63 -8.45 13.09
CA ALA A 223 2.23 -8.89 13.11
C ALA A 223 2.03 -10.17 13.95
N TRP A 224 0.96 -10.19 14.72
CA TRP A 224 0.46 -11.36 15.45
C TRP A 224 -0.72 -12.02 14.73
N GLY A 225 -1.34 -11.29 13.80
CA GLY A 225 -2.43 -11.71 12.91
C GLY A 225 -3.71 -10.90 13.10
N GLY A 226 -4.12 -10.21 12.03
CA GLY A 226 -5.34 -9.41 11.96
C GLY A 226 -5.16 -7.91 12.15
N GLU A 227 -3.96 -7.44 12.37
CA GLU A 227 -3.66 -6.02 12.52
C GLU A 227 -3.72 -5.29 11.18
N ILE A 228 -4.11 -4.00 11.24
CA ILE A 228 -3.92 -3.04 10.15
C ILE A 228 -2.89 -2.01 10.65
N PHE A 229 -1.69 -2.05 10.08
CA PHE A 229 -0.63 -1.10 10.38
C PHE A 229 -0.81 0.19 9.57
N VAL A 230 -0.76 1.33 10.24
CA VAL A 230 -0.94 2.67 9.67
C VAL A 230 0.26 3.53 10.04
N PRO A 231 1.02 4.05 9.08
CA PRO A 231 2.21 4.86 9.39
C PRO A 231 1.82 6.27 9.81
N LYS A 232 2.62 6.87 10.70
CA LYS A 232 2.60 8.30 10.97
C LYS A 232 3.44 8.97 9.87
N ILE A 233 2.79 9.67 8.97
CA ILE A 233 3.41 10.25 7.77
C ILE A 233 2.90 11.68 7.56
N PRO A 234 3.70 12.56 6.93
CA PRO A 234 3.33 13.95 6.72
C PRO A 234 2.15 14.11 5.74
N SER A 235 1.53 15.28 5.82
CA SER A 235 0.50 15.75 4.88
C SER A 235 1.02 16.91 4.04
N TYR A 236 0.37 17.14 2.90
CA TYR A 236 0.57 18.34 2.08
C TYR A 236 -0.75 18.87 1.54
N LYS A 237 -0.78 20.17 1.23
CA LYS A 237 -1.83 20.79 0.42
C LYS A 237 -1.51 20.63 -1.06
N ILE A 238 -2.53 20.41 -1.90
CA ILE A 238 -2.35 20.33 -3.36
C ILE A 238 -1.75 21.62 -3.93
N THR A 239 -2.06 22.76 -3.33
CA THR A 239 -1.50 24.08 -3.69
C THR A 239 0.00 24.15 -3.43
N GLU A 240 0.53 23.49 -2.39
CA GLU A 240 1.97 23.41 -2.13
C GLU A 240 2.68 22.55 -3.18
N VAL A 241 2.05 21.44 -3.63
CA VAL A 241 2.59 20.64 -4.74
C VAL A 241 2.67 21.47 -6.03
N ALA A 242 1.65 22.26 -6.33
CA ALA A 242 1.67 23.16 -7.48
C ALA A 242 2.78 24.22 -7.37
N ARG A 243 2.94 24.81 -6.18
CA ARG A 243 4.01 25.80 -5.91
C ARG A 243 5.40 25.17 -5.99
N ALA A 244 5.54 23.92 -5.55
CA ALA A 244 6.81 23.18 -5.64
C ALA A 244 7.23 22.91 -7.08
N ILE A 245 6.28 22.54 -7.96
CA ILE A 245 6.55 22.09 -9.32
C ILE A 245 6.58 23.24 -10.33
N GLY A 246 5.68 24.20 -10.19
CA GLY A 246 5.53 25.32 -11.13
C GLY A 246 5.21 26.62 -10.39
N PRO A 247 6.18 27.25 -9.71
CA PRO A 247 5.94 28.48 -8.94
C PRO A 247 5.42 29.63 -9.80
N GLU A 248 5.79 29.67 -11.09
CA GLU A 248 5.34 30.67 -12.06
C GLU A 248 4.04 30.28 -12.78
N CYS A 249 3.51 29.08 -12.52
CA CYS A 249 2.27 28.62 -13.16
C CYS A 249 1.03 29.20 -12.49
N GLU A 250 0.05 29.55 -13.29
CA GLU A 250 -1.30 29.87 -12.79
C GLU A 250 -1.95 28.63 -12.15
N GLN A 251 -2.42 28.74 -10.91
CA GLN A 251 -3.20 27.71 -10.23
C GLN A 251 -4.69 27.88 -10.57
N LYS A 252 -5.18 27.11 -11.55
CA LYS A 252 -6.58 27.19 -12.01
C LYS A 252 -7.45 26.20 -11.24
N ILE A 253 -8.45 26.70 -10.51
CA ILE A 253 -9.40 25.85 -9.79
C ILE A 253 -10.35 25.17 -10.78
N VAL A 254 -10.39 23.83 -10.77
CA VAL A 254 -11.20 22.99 -11.67
C VAL A 254 -12.36 22.27 -10.97
N GLY A 255 -12.41 22.28 -9.63
CA GLY A 255 -13.42 21.62 -8.84
C GLY A 255 -13.05 20.18 -8.43
N ILE A 256 -13.68 19.69 -7.36
CA ILE A 256 -13.51 18.32 -6.85
C ILE A 256 -14.22 17.34 -7.79
N ARG A 257 -13.56 16.25 -8.15
CA ARG A 257 -14.15 15.21 -9.00
C ARG A 257 -15.11 14.33 -8.18
N PRO A 258 -16.14 13.75 -8.81
CA PRO A 258 -16.97 12.75 -8.14
C PRO A 258 -16.12 11.61 -7.53
N GLY A 259 -16.40 11.28 -6.28
CA GLY A 259 -15.67 10.24 -5.55
C GLY A 259 -14.32 10.67 -4.98
N GLU A 260 -13.93 11.94 -5.05
CA GLU A 260 -12.74 12.47 -4.38
C GLU A 260 -13.11 13.16 -3.06
N LYS A 261 -12.39 12.88 -2.00
CA LYS A 261 -12.50 13.58 -0.71
C LYS A 261 -11.67 14.86 -0.71
N LEU A 262 -12.13 15.86 0.05
CA LEU A 262 -11.32 17.04 0.35
C LEU A 262 -10.08 16.64 1.17
N HIS A 263 -10.28 15.85 2.22
CA HIS A 263 -9.26 15.30 3.09
C HIS A 263 -9.37 13.78 3.14
N GLU A 264 -8.25 13.07 3.20
CA GLU A 264 -8.24 11.61 3.31
C GLU A 264 -8.02 11.20 4.77
N ALA A 265 -8.75 10.18 5.22
CA ALA A 265 -8.58 9.61 6.55
C ALA A 265 -7.88 8.26 6.48
N MET A 266 -7.02 7.96 7.45
CA MET A 266 -6.44 6.63 7.65
C MET A 266 -7.01 5.90 8.85
N ILE A 267 -7.46 6.63 9.88
CA ILE A 267 -8.13 6.07 11.06
C ILE A 267 -9.38 6.88 11.31
N THR A 268 -10.53 6.23 11.32
CA THR A 268 -11.82 6.85 11.65
C THR A 268 -12.08 6.82 13.16
N GLU A 269 -13.03 7.60 13.65
CA GLU A 269 -13.47 7.55 15.07
C GLU A 269 -13.91 6.14 15.48
N THR A 270 -14.50 5.37 14.55
CA THR A 270 -14.90 3.99 14.80
C THR A 270 -13.67 3.06 14.89
N ASP A 271 -12.67 3.25 14.02
CA ASP A 271 -11.42 2.49 14.08
C ASP A 271 -10.64 2.80 15.38
N ALA A 272 -10.75 4.04 15.90
CA ALA A 272 -10.07 4.48 17.12
C ALA A 272 -10.38 3.59 18.33
N LEU A 273 -11.59 3.01 18.42
CA LEU A 273 -11.98 2.12 19.52
C LEU A 273 -11.06 0.91 19.67
N SER A 274 -10.43 0.47 18.58
CA SER A 274 -9.49 -0.65 18.53
C SER A 274 -8.08 -0.23 18.13
N THR A 275 -7.77 1.06 18.12
CA THR A 275 -6.46 1.56 17.68
C THR A 275 -5.50 1.72 18.85
N VAL A 276 -4.28 1.26 18.63
CA VAL A 276 -3.13 1.45 19.51
C VAL A 276 -2.10 2.31 18.81
N GLU A 277 -1.57 3.27 19.51
CA GLU A 277 -0.47 4.11 19.07
C GLU A 277 0.86 3.48 19.49
N LEU A 278 1.76 3.31 18.55
CA LEU A 278 3.16 2.94 18.73
C LEU A 278 4.05 4.15 18.38
N ASP A 279 5.35 3.99 18.48
CA ASP A 279 6.30 5.07 18.16
C ASP A 279 6.09 5.65 16.75
N ARG A 280 6.28 4.84 15.71
CA ARG A 280 6.20 5.27 14.30
C ARG A 280 4.88 4.91 13.61
N TYR A 281 4.00 4.15 14.27
CA TYR A 281 2.82 3.57 13.66
C TYR A 281 1.59 3.66 14.58
N TYR A 282 0.43 3.70 13.98
CA TYR A 282 -0.81 3.26 14.61
C TYR A 282 -1.11 1.83 14.17
N VAL A 283 -1.75 1.07 15.03
CA VAL A 283 -2.20 -0.30 14.73
C VAL A 283 -3.67 -0.43 15.08
N ILE A 284 -4.50 -0.67 14.07
CA ILE A 284 -5.91 -1.02 14.26
C ILE A 284 -5.95 -2.52 14.54
N LEU A 285 -6.35 -2.89 15.76
CA LEU A 285 -6.42 -4.27 16.21
C LEU A 285 -7.67 -4.97 15.64
N PRO A 286 -7.62 -6.29 15.42
CA PRO A 286 -8.81 -7.04 15.00
C PRO A 286 -9.89 -7.00 16.06
N SER A 287 -11.17 -6.99 15.66
CA SER A 287 -12.31 -7.00 16.57
C SER A 287 -12.46 -8.33 17.33
N MET A 288 -11.91 -9.40 16.79
CA MET A 288 -11.89 -10.75 17.40
C MET A 288 -10.46 -11.30 17.31
N PRO A 289 -9.55 -10.81 18.18
CA PRO A 289 -8.18 -11.30 18.20
C PRO A 289 -8.10 -12.74 18.70
N THR A 290 -7.22 -13.55 18.09
CA THR A 290 -6.91 -14.91 18.56
C THR A 290 -5.74 -14.94 19.55
N TRP A 291 -5.28 -13.78 19.99
CA TRP A 291 -4.14 -13.55 20.87
C TRP A 291 -4.45 -12.46 21.89
N ASP A 292 -3.61 -12.32 22.92
CA ASP A 292 -3.79 -11.40 24.04
C ASP A 292 -3.43 -9.96 23.64
N VAL A 293 -4.43 -9.10 23.59
CA VAL A 293 -4.32 -7.69 23.20
C VAL A 293 -3.46 -6.89 24.18
N GLU A 294 -3.63 -7.09 25.49
CA GLU A 294 -2.85 -6.34 26.48
C GLU A 294 -1.37 -6.72 26.43
N LYS A 295 -1.09 -7.99 26.18
CA LYS A 295 0.28 -8.46 25.98
C LYS A 295 0.91 -7.88 24.70
N PHE A 296 0.14 -7.72 23.62
CA PHE A 296 0.59 -7.02 22.41
C PHE A 296 0.95 -5.57 22.75
N ILE A 297 0.06 -4.83 23.39
CA ILE A 297 0.28 -3.43 23.78
C ILE A 297 1.53 -3.28 24.64
N GLN A 298 1.72 -4.14 25.64
CA GLN A 298 2.91 -4.13 26.49
C GLN A 298 4.19 -4.44 25.72
N ASN A 299 4.15 -5.43 24.81
CA ASN A 299 5.32 -5.84 24.03
C ASN A 299 5.87 -4.71 23.14
N PHE A 300 4.99 -3.85 22.64
CA PHE A 300 5.34 -2.72 21.76
C PHE A 300 5.37 -1.36 22.47
N ASN A 301 5.27 -1.32 23.81
CA ASN A 301 5.12 -0.08 24.60
C ASN A 301 4.01 0.84 24.02
N GLY A 302 2.95 0.21 23.51
CA GLY A 302 1.85 0.91 22.88
C GLY A 302 0.92 1.57 23.88
N ARG A 303 0.11 2.50 23.41
CA ARG A 303 -0.99 3.10 24.18
C ARG A 303 -2.26 3.15 23.34
N ARG A 304 -3.42 2.94 23.96
CA ARG A 304 -4.69 3.12 23.25
C ARG A 304 -4.88 4.61 22.91
N VAL A 305 -5.34 4.90 21.70
CA VAL A 305 -5.70 6.27 21.35
C VAL A 305 -6.93 6.73 22.11
N PRO A 306 -7.13 8.04 22.35
CA PRO A 306 -8.31 8.54 23.05
C PRO A 306 -9.60 8.30 22.26
N LEU A 307 -10.73 8.28 22.95
CA LEU A 307 -12.05 8.25 22.31
C LEU A 307 -12.23 9.49 21.43
N GLY A 308 -12.79 9.31 20.22
CA GLY A 308 -12.95 10.38 19.24
C GLY A 308 -11.67 10.71 18.47
N PHE A 309 -10.59 9.95 18.65
CA PHE A 309 -9.38 10.09 17.84
C PHE A 309 -9.71 9.88 16.36
N TYR A 310 -9.18 10.77 15.53
CA TYR A 310 -9.36 10.73 14.09
C TYR A 310 -8.04 11.13 13.42
N TYR A 311 -7.53 10.29 12.54
CA TYR A 311 -6.27 10.57 11.85
C TYR A 311 -6.54 10.78 10.36
N ASP A 312 -6.53 12.06 9.95
CA ASP A 312 -6.72 12.47 8.59
C ASP A 312 -5.65 13.46 8.12
N SER A 313 -5.65 13.70 6.81
CA SER A 313 -4.65 14.58 6.17
C SER A 313 -4.83 16.07 6.46
N ALA A 314 -5.95 16.50 7.06
CA ALA A 314 -6.17 17.91 7.45
C ALA A 314 -5.76 18.19 8.90
N ASN A 315 -5.90 17.20 9.80
CA ASN A 315 -5.60 17.31 11.23
C ASN A 315 -4.26 16.68 11.61
N ASN A 316 -3.37 16.52 10.64
CA ASN A 316 -2.05 15.95 10.86
C ASN A 316 -1.11 16.97 11.52
N GLU A 317 -0.18 16.47 12.34
CA GLU A 317 0.84 17.31 13.00
C GLU A 317 2.00 17.65 12.05
N GLU A 318 2.31 16.75 11.12
CA GLU A 318 3.43 16.89 10.18
C GLU A 318 2.96 17.36 8.81
N TRP A 319 3.58 18.42 8.29
CA TRP A 319 3.25 19.03 7.03
C TRP A 319 4.47 19.25 6.17
N LEU A 320 4.32 19.01 4.87
CA LEU A 320 5.33 19.35 3.87
C LEU A 320 4.98 20.68 3.21
N ASP A 321 5.94 21.59 3.22
CA ASP A 321 5.91 22.82 2.42
C ASP A 321 6.45 22.58 0.99
N ALA A 322 6.42 23.62 0.15
CA ALA A 322 6.84 23.51 -1.23
C ALA A 322 8.33 23.12 -1.39
N GLU A 323 9.22 23.55 -0.47
CA GLU A 323 10.64 23.21 -0.55
C GLU A 323 10.89 21.74 -0.16
N GLN A 324 10.26 21.28 0.91
CA GLN A 324 10.30 19.88 1.31
C GLN A 324 9.72 18.96 0.24
N ILE A 325 8.62 19.39 -0.43
CA ILE A 325 8.06 18.63 -1.58
C ILE A 325 9.06 18.57 -2.75
N ARG A 326 9.83 19.63 -3.01
CA ARG A 326 10.90 19.60 -4.03
C ARG A 326 11.99 18.60 -3.69
N GLU A 327 12.38 18.52 -2.41
CA GLU A 327 13.35 17.52 -1.95
C GLU A 327 12.81 16.10 -2.14
N GLU A 328 11.57 15.85 -1.76
CA GLU A 328 10.90 14.56 -1.98
C GLU A 328 10.85 14.18 -3.48
N ILE A 329 10.58 15.16 -4.36
CA ILE A 329 10.59 14.93 -5.81
C ILE A 329 12.00 14.56 -6.28
N ARG A 330 13.04 15.26 -5.84
CA ARG A 330 14.43 14.95 -6.21
C ARG A 330 14.86 13.57 -5.72
N LEU A 331 14.47 13.20 -4.52
CA LEU A 331 14.85 11.93 -3.91
C LEU A 331 14.14 10.73 -4.54
N HIS A 332 12.84 10.87 -4.84
CA HIS A 332 11.97 9.73 -5.13
C HIS A 332 11.35 9.73 -6.53
N VAL A 333 11.45 10.81 -7.31
CA VAL A 333 10.76 10.93 -8.61
C VAL A 333 11.73 11.27 -9.73
N ASP A 334 12.52 12.33 -9.57
CA ASP A 334 13.41 12.88 -10.60
C ASP A 334 14.60 13.57 -9.93
N ALA A 335 15.75 12.91 -9.90
CA ALA A 335 16.96 13.41 -9.27
C ALA A 335 17.51 14.73 -9.91
N GLU A 336 17.13 15.00 -11.16
CA GLU A 336 17.51 16.21 -11.89
C GLU A 336 16.43 17.31 -11.80
N PHE A 337 15.39 17.09 -10.99
CA PHE A 337 14.30 18.05 -10.86
C PHE A 337 14.79 19.43 -10.42
N GLY A 338 14.56 20.43 -11.26
CA GLY A 338 14.82 21.86 -11.03
C GLY A 338 13.59 22.70 -11.37
N VAL A 339 13.50 23.86 -10.71
CA VAL A 339 12.43 24.87 -10.91
C VAL A 339 13.07 26.13 -11.43
#